data_b5e6bcd69c7f3cb1024c6eb3912b771d
#
_entry.id   b5e6bcd69c7f3cb1024c6eb3912b771d
#
_cell.length_a   1.000
_cell.length_b   1.000
_cell.length_c   1.000
_cell.angle_alpha   90.00
_cell.angle_beta   90.00
_cell.angle_gamma   90.00
#
_symmetry.space_group_name_H-M   'P 1'
#
loop_
_entity.id
_entity.type
_entity.pdbx_description
1 polymer ?
#
loop_
_entity_poly.entity_id
_entity_poly.type
_entity_poly.pdbx_seq_one_letter_code
_entity_poly.pdbx_strand_id
1 'polypeptide(L)'
;MRDCLVDIATLAETDLAESPDAYSEAMRHAYWEDRDLAGAIAIAFAGISRLLAEAPAAGPERALELRGQAKRLTYDLASYTWPGWDEPGIIVTPPEMRAGFAAARANLRMAQELEKGDLQLSRAHWIVGAHELAAGHPVEAAGSFRLAADHAAQADEPAEAELALAFEALARHAAAASTTAPLDEALARLAEL
;
A
#
# COMPACT_ATOMS: atom_id res chain seq x y z
N MET A 1 -16.54 3.42 -15.92
CA MET A 1 -15.68 4.58 -16.28
C MET A 1 -16.41 5.92 -16.39
N ARG A 2 -17.66 6.03 -16.94
CA ARG A 2 -18.42 7.30 -16.92
C ARG A 2 -18.85 7.71 -15.51
N ASP A 3 -19.31 6.78 -14.71
CA ASP A 3 -19.81 7.05 -13.36
C ASP A 3 -18.66 7.50 -12.42
N CYS A 4 -17.49 6.90 -12.51
CA CYS A 4 -16.31 7.30 -11.74
C CYS A 4 -15.83 8.75 -12.04
N LEU A 5 -15.92 9.21 -13.30
CA LEU A 5 -15.57 10.59 -13.65
C LEU A 5 -16.57 11.61 -13.09
N VAL A 6 -17.84 11.24 -12.98
CA VAL A 6 -18.87 12.07 -12.33
C VAL A 6 -18.58 12.16 -10.83
N ASP A 7 -18.21 11.03 -10.20
CA ASP A 7 -17.88 10.99 -8.77
C ASP A 7 -16.67 11.85 -8.44
N ILE A 8 -15.61 11.80 -9.24
CA ILE A 8 -14.40 12.63 -9.03
C ILE A 8 -14.73 14.13 -9.20
N ALA A 9 -15.54 14.50 -10.18
CA ALA A 9 -15.96 15.89 -10.37
C ALA A 9 -16.77 16.41 -9.17
N THR A 10 -17.70 15.60 -8.66
CA THR A 10 -18.49 15.91 -7.46
C THR A 10 -17.59 16.02 -6.24
N LEU A 11 -16.65 15.09 -6.06
CA LEU A 11 -15.69 15.13 -4.96
C LEU A 11 -14.78 16.36 -5.02
N ALA A 12 -14.43 16.84 -6.22
CA ALA A 12 -13.62 18.05 -6.36
C ALA A 12 -14.33 19.32 -5.87
N GLU A 13 -15.66 19.33 -5.85
CA GLU A 13 -16.49 20.43 -5.35
C GLU A 13 -16.86 20.28 -3.86
N THR A 14 -16.59 19.12 -3.26
CA THR A 14 -16.92 18.85 -1.86
C THR A 14 -16.07 19.72 -0.91
N ASP A 15 -16.70 20.31 0.09
CA ASP A 15 -15.98 20.99 1.18
C ASP A 15 -15.34 19.95 2.10
N LEU A 16 -14.01 19.87 2.07
CA LEU A 16 -13.25 18.93 2.90
C LEU A 16 -13.29 19.28 4.41
N ALA A 17 -13.73 20.48 4.78
CA ALA A 17 -13.96 20.80 6.19
C ALA A 17 -15.24 20.16 6.70
N GLU A 18 -16.28 20.09 5.85
CA GLU A 18 -17.56 19.46 6.17
C GLU A 18 -17.55 17.94 5.96
N SER A 19 -16.77 17.46 4.98
CA SER A 19 -16.68 16.04 4.61
C SER A 19 -15.23 15.56 4.47
N PRO A 20 -14.49 15.47 5.59
CA PRO A 20 -13.06 15.18 5.56
C PRO A 20 -12.71 13.79 4.99
N ASP A 21 -13.61 12.84 5.10
CA ASP A 21 -13.39 11.46 4.65
C ASP A 21 -14.02 11.14 3.27
N ALA A 22 -14.55 12.14 2.56
CA ALA A 22 -15.29 11.95 1.31
C ALA A 22 -14.55 11.10 0.27
N TYR A 23 -13.25 11.34 0.07
CA TYR A 23 -12.43 10.54 -0.86
C TYR A 23 -12.22 9.11 -0.38
N SER A 24 -12.02 8.89 0.91
CA SER A 24 -11.85 7.53 1.48
C SER A 24 -13.15 6.74 1.39
N GLU A 25 -14.29 7.38 1.60
CA GLU A 25 -15.61 6.75 1.49
C GLU A 25 -15.93 6.38 0.04
N ALA A 26 -15.71 7.31 -0.90
CA ALA A 26 -15.93 7.07 -2.31
C ALA A 26 -15.00 5.97 -2.85
N MET A 27 -13.72 5.99 -2.48
CA MET A 27 -12.74 4.97 -2.86
C MET A 27 -13.16 3.59 -2.33
N ARG A 28 -13.60 3.52 -1.06
CA ARG A 28 -14.08 2.28 -0.47
C ARG A 28 -15.32 1.75 -1.16
N HIS A 29 -16.28 2.62 -1.51
CA HIS A 29 -17.48 2.25 -2.26
C HIS A 29 -17.11 1.67 -3.63
N ALA A 30 -16.28 2.36 -4.40
CA ALA A 30 -15.83 1.88 -5.72
C ALA A 30 -15.16 0.50 -5.63
N TYR A 31 -14.34 0.26 -4.61
CA TYR A 31 -13.64 -1.03 -4.43
C TYR A 31 -14.59 -2.14 -3.96
N TRP A 32 -15.36 -1.92 -2.88
CA TRP A 32 -16.11 -2.98 -2.22
C TRP A 32 -17.49 -3.22 -2.83
N GLU A 33 -18.20 -2.16 -3.25
CA GLU A 33 -19.56 -2.27 -3.77
C GLU A 33 -19.56 -2.44 -5.29
N ASP A 34 -18.82 -1.57 -6.00
CA ASP A 34 -18.82 -1.55 -7.46
C ASP A 34 -17.80 -2.52 -8.07
N ARG A 35 -16.85 -3.04 -7.27
CA ARG A 35 -15.72 -3.85 -7.74
C ARG A 35 -14.89 -3.15 -8.83
N ASP A 36 -14.88 -1.82 -8.81
CA ASP A 36 -14.17 -0.95 -9.75
C ASP A 36 -12.82 -0.51 -9.17
N LEU A 37 -11.79 -1.36 -9.32
CA LEU A 37 -10.43 -1.04 -8.88
C LEU A 37 -9.87 0.19 -9.61
N ALA A 38 -10.16 0.34 -10.91
CA ALA A 38 -9.68 1.48 -11.68
C ALA A 38 -10.30 2.80 -11.19
N GLY A 39 -11.60 2.78 -10.87
CA GLY A 39 -12.29 3.90 -10.24
C GLY A 39 -11.72 4.23 -8.86
N ALA A 40 -11.51 3.24 -8.01
CA ALA A 40 -10.91 3.42 -6.70
C ALA A 40 -9.51 4.07 -6.79
N ILE A 41 -8.68 3.63 -7.73
CA ILE A 41 -7.34 4.21 -7.99
C ILE A 41 -7.46 5.67 -8.43
N ALA A 42 -8.37 5.98 -9.35
CA ALA A 42 -8.57 7.34 -9.85
C ALA A 42 -9.03 8.30 -8.74
N ILE A 43 -9.97 7.86 -7.90
CA ILE A 43 -10.46 8.59 -6.72
C ILE A 43 -9.32 8.84 -5.72
N ALA A 44 -8.50 7.80 -5.43
CA ALA A 44 -7.37 7.94 -4.54
C ALA A 44 -6.36 8.99 -5.02
N PHE A 45 -5.98 8.96 -6.30
CA PHE A 45 -5.05 9.95 -6.87
C PHE A 45 -5.63 11.37 -6.85
N ALA A 46 -6.91 11.54 -7.16
CA ALA A 46 -7.59 12.82 -7.08
C ALA A 46 -7.57 13.37 -5.65
N GLY A 47 -7.94 12.54 -4.66
CA GLY A 47 -7.94 12.91 -3.25
C GLY A 47 -6.56 13.26 -2.73
N ILE A 48 -5.56 12.40 -2.96
CA ILE A 48 -4.17 12.64 -2.54
C ILE A 48 -3.66 13.96 -3.12
N SER A 49 -3.86 14.18 -4.42
CA SER A 49 -3.40 15.40 -5.11
C SER A 49 -4.04 16.65 -4.52
N ARG A 50 -5.36 16.62 -4.31
CA ARG A 50 -6.10 17.75 -3.75
C ARG A 50 -5.67 18.07 -2.32
N LEU A 51 -5.65 17.06 -1.45
CA LEU A 51 -5.28 17.22 -0.04
C LEU A 51 -3.88 17.79 0.12
N LEU A 52 -2.92 17.31 -0.69
CA LEU A 52 -1.55 17.81 -0.66
C LEU A 52 -1.41 19.22 -1.28
N ALA A 53 -2.26 19.58 -2.25
CA ALA A 53 -2.28 20.92 -2.83
C ALA A 53 -2.87 21.98 -1.88
N GLU A 54 -3.87 21.59 -1.07
CA GLU A 54 -4.51 22.49 -0.10
C GLU A 54 -3.65 22.70 1.18
N ALA A 55 -2.90 21.67 1.59
CA ALA A 55 -2.15 21.70 2.85
C ALA A 55 -1.20 22.91 3.03
N PRO A 56 -0.42 23.37 2.03
CA PRO A 56 0.49 24.50 2.21
C PRO A 56 -0.22 25.84 2.48
N ALA A 57 -1.47 26.01 2.04
CA ALA A 57 -2.25 27.23 2.23
C ALA A 57 -3.07 27.20 3.55
N ALA A 58 -3.15 26.04 4.19
CA ALA A 58 -3.89 25.84 5.44
C ALA A 58 -3.04 26.27 6.66
N GLY A 59 -3.71 26.58 7.77
CA GLY A 59 -3.02 26.73 9.06
C GLY A 59 -2.35 25.42 9.50
N PRO A 60 -1.36 25.46 10.41
CA PRO A 60 -0.50 24.29 10.74
C PRO A 60 -1.29 23.04 11.14
N GLU A 61 -2.31 23.18 11.97
CA GLU A 61 -3.15 22.07 12.43
C GLU A 61 -3.93 21.45 11.27
N ARG A 62 -4.57 22.27 10.45
CA ARG A 62 -5.31 21.81 9.28
C ARG A 62 -4.40 21.18 8.21
N ALA A 63 -3.20 21.74 8.01
CA ALA A 63 -2.20 21.15 7.13
C ALA A 63 -1.79 19.74 7.58
N LEU A 64 -1.64 19.53 8.88
CA LEU A 64 -1.34 18.21 9.45
C LEU A 64 -2.49 17.21 9.22
N GLU A 65 -3.73 17.64 9.40
CA GLU A 65 -4.92 16.82 9.12
C GLU A 65 -4.99 16.42 7.64
N LEU A 66 -4.87 17.37 6.72
CA LEU A 66 -4.91 17.12 5.26
C LEU A 66 -3.82 16.14 4.83
N ARG A 67 -2.59 16.32 5.34
CA ARG A 67 -1.50 15.37 5.09
C ARG A 67 -1.79 13.98 5.70
N GLY A 68 -2.42 13.93 6.87
CA GLY A 68 -2.85 12.69 7.51
C GLY A 68 -3.89 11.94 6.68
N GLN A 69 -4.85 12.65 6.08
CA GLN A 69 -5.85 12.08 5.17
C GLN A 69 -5.21 11.58 3.87
N ALA A 70 -4.30 12.37 3.27
CA ALA A 70 -3.54 11.93 2.10
C ALA A 70 -2.72 10.66 2.38
N LYS A 71 -2.08 10.58 3.56
CA LYS A 71 -1.39 9.35 4.00
C LYS A 71 -2.34 8.16 4.10
N ARG A 72 -3.56 8.34 4.61
CA ARG A 72 -4.57 7.27 4.68
C ARG A 72 -4.91 6.76 3.28
N LEU A 73 -5.23 7.66 2.34
CA LEU A 73 -5.52 7.29 0.95
C LEU A 73 -4.36 6.55 0.27
N THR A 74 -3.09 6.92 0.56
CA THR A 74 -1.95 6.16 0.02
C THR A 74 -1.87 4.74 0.59
N TYR A 75 -2.25 4.54 1.86
CA TYR A 75 -2.32 3.20 2.45
C TYR A 75 -3.43 2.36 1.83
N ASP A 76 -4.62 2.91 1.71
CA ASP A 76 -5.78 2.22 1.14
C ASP A 76 -5.53 1.86 -0.33
N LEU A 77 -4.93 2.78 -1.11
CA LEU A 77 -4.51 2.52 -2.49
C LEU A 77 -3.51 1.37 -2.58
N ALA A 78 -2.49 1.37 -1.73
CA ALA A 78 -1.52 0.28 -1.68
C ALA A 78 -2.20 -1.04 -1.28
N SER A 79 -3.09 -1.01 -0.30
CA SER A 79 -3.82 -2.20 0.14
C SER A 79 -4.71 -2.76 -0.96
N TYR A 80 -5.53 -1.95 -1.62
CA TYR A 80 -6.48 -2.41 -2.65
C TYR A 80 -5.80 -2.91 -3.93
N THR A 81 -4.57 -2.51 -4.17
CA THR A 81 -3.78 -2.93 -5.34
C THR A 81 -2.77 -4.03 -5.03
N TRP A 82 -2.77 -4.56 -3.82
CA TRP A 82 -1.95 -5.71 -3.49
C TRP A 82 -2.65 -7.02 -3.92
N PRO A 83 -2.04 -7.81 -4.84
CA PRO A 83 -2.70 -8.99 -5.40
C PRO A 83 -2.86 -10.14 -4.40
N GLY A 84 -2.15 -10.09 -3.26
CA GLY A 84 -2.17 -11.17 -2.27
C GLY A 84 -3.48 -11.30 -1.47
N TRP A 85 -4.42 -10.32 -1.59
CA TRP A 85 -5.77 -10.49 -1.03
C TRP A 85 -6.61 -11.50 -1.81
N ASP A 86 -6.33 -11.71 -3.10
CA ASP A 86 -7.13 -12.58 -4.00
C ASP A 86 -8.64 -12.29 -3.89
N GLU A 87 -8.99 -11.00 -3.84
CA GLU A 87 -10.37 -10.54 -3.60
C GLU A 87 -11.28 -10.92 -4.77
N PRO A 88 -12.36 -11.67 -4.55
CA PRO A 88 -13.25 -12.11 -5.62
C PRO A 88 -13.81 -10.94 -6.44
N GLY A 89 -13.66 -11.01 -7.75
CA GLY A 89 -14.13 -9.98 -8.70
C GLY A 89 -13.17 -8.83 -8.91
N ILE A 90 -12.04 -8.78 -8.20
CA ILE A 90 -10.98 -7.80 -8.39
C ILE A 90 -9.78 -8.48 -9.09
N ILE A 91 -9.35 -7.93 -10.21
CA ILE A 91 -8.14 -8.37 -10.90
C ILE A 91 -7.14 -7.23 -10.86
N VAL A 92 -6.02 -7.46 -10.18
CA VAL A 92 -4.94 -6.48 -10.09
C VAL A 92 -3.97 -6.69 -11.25
N THR A 93 -3.92 -5.74 -12.16
CA THR A 93 -3.01 -5.77 -13.31
C THR A 93 -1.62 -5.24 -12.96
N PRO A 94 -0.56 -5.53 -13.78
CA PRO A 94 0.77 -5.00 -13.53
C PRO A 94 0.87 -3.46 -13.43
N PRO A 95 0.13 -2.64 -14.21
CA PRO A 95 0.07 -1.19 -13.98
C PRO A 95 -0.48 -0.80 -12.61
N GLU A 96 -1.55 -1.46 -12.16
CA GLU A 96 -2.19 -1.21 -10.87
C GLU A 96 -1.28 -1.63 -9.70
N MET A 97 -0.60 -2.79 -9.81
CA MET A 97 0.45 -3.18 -8.87
C MET A 97 1.55 -2.12 -8.74
N ARG A 98 2.02 -1.56 -9.87
CA ARG A 98 3.04 -0.49 -9.82
C ARG A 98 2.52 0.77 -9.14
N ALA A 99 1.28 1.15 -9.39
CA ALA A 99 0.63 2.28 -8.72
C ALA A 99 0.54 2.05 -7.20
N GLY A 100 0.13 0.86 -6.79
CA GLY A 100 0.08 0.46 -5.38
C GLY A 100 1.44 0.44 -4.72
N PHE A 101 2.47 -0.07 -5.38
CA PHE A 101 3.83 -0.06 -4.83
C PHE A 101 4.36 1.36 -4.64
N ALA A 102 4.09 2.26 -5.60
CA ALA A 102 4.44 3.68 -5.44
C ALA A 102 3.67 4.31 -4.26
N ALA A 103 2.39 3.97 -4.09
CA ALA A 103 1.57 4.42 -2.97
C ALA A 103 2.06 3.87 -1.62
N ALA A 104 2.47 2.60 -1.55
CA ALA A 104 3.06 2.01 -0.35
C ALA A 104 4.31 2.77 0.12
N ARG A 105 5.22 3.06 -0.81
CA ARG A 105 6.42 3.87 -0.52
C ARG A 105 6.08 5.30 -0.12
N ALA A 106 5.09 5.93 -0.76
CA ALA A 106 4.62 7.24 -0.38
C ALA A 106 4.01 7.24 1.04
N ASN A 107 3.22 6.21 1.35
CA ASN A 107 2.64 6.02 2.68
C ASN A 107 3.71 5.95 3.78
N LEU A 108 4.76 5.15 3.57
CA LEU A 108 5.86 5.03 4.54
C LEU A 108 6.58 6.36 4.73
N ARG A 109 6.94 7.07 3.65
CA ARG A 109 7.56 8.41 3.77
C ARG A 109 6.67 9.37 4.55
N MET A 110 5.37 9.42 4.22
CA MET A 110 4.43 10.30 4.93
C MET A 110 4.25 9.89 6.40
N ALA A 111 4.28 8.60 6.72
CA ALA A 111 4.24 8.14 8.10
C ALA A 111 5.44 8.65 8.91
N GLN A 112 6.63 8.60 8.32
CA GLN A 112 7.87 9.12 8.91
C GLN A 112 7.85 10.65 9.04
N GLU A 113 7.50 11.38 7.96
CA GLU A 113 7.42 12.84 7.96
C GLU A 113 6.38 13.39 8.94
N LEU A 114 5.30 12.65 9.17
CA LEU A 114 4.24 13.00 10.11
C LEU A 114 4.49 12.45 11.52
N GLU A 115 5.67 11.87 11.76
CA GLU A 115 6.07 11.30 13.05
C GLU A 115 5.01 10.36 13.64
N LYS A 116 4.45 9.48 12.80
CA LYS A 116 3.42 8.53 13.24
C LYS A 116 4.02 7.49 14.19
N GLY A 117 3.19 7.03 15.14
CA GLY A 117 3.59 6.01 16.12
C GLY A 117 3.92 4.65 15.48
N ASP A 118 4.48 3.77 16.29
CA ASP A 118 5.04 2.48 15.86
C ASP A 118 4.02 1.58 15.16
N LEU A 119 2.76 1.55 15.59
CA LEU A 119 1.72 0.78 14.90
C LEU A 119 1.54 1.21 13.44
N GLN A 120 1.51 2.52 13.19
CA GLN A 120 1.37 3.05 11.83
C GLN A 120 2.63 2.81 10.99
N LEU A 121 3.82 2.85 11.60
CA LEU A 121 5.08 2.51 10.94
C LEU A 121 5.15 1.02 10.63
N SER A 122 4.72 0.15 11.55
CA SER A 122 4.60 -1.28 11.31
C SER A 122 3.78 -1.58 10.06
N ARG A 123 2.56 -1.06 10.00
CA ARG A 123 1.64 -1.25 8.86
C ARG A 123 2.19 -0.68 7.55
N ALA A 124 2.90 0.46 7.63
CA ALA A 124 3.53 1.07 6.47
C ALA A 124 4.70 0.22 5.93
N HIS A 125 5.53 -0.35 6.80
CA HIS A 125 6.59 -1.27 6.40
C HIS A 125 6.01 -2.59 5.88
N TRP A 126 4.95 -3.13 6.51
CA TRP A 126 4.32 -4.36 6.07
C TRP A 126 3.80 -4.25 4.63
N ILE A 127 3.06 -3.18 4.30
CA ILE A 127 2.50 -3.02 2.94
C ILE A 127 3.60 -2.77 1.88
N VAL A 128 4.73 -2.14 2.25
CA VAL A 128 5.90 -2.06 1.37
C VAL A 128 6.47 -3.44 1.11
N GLY A 129 6.70 -4.24 2.15
CA GLY A 129 7.19 -5.62 2.02
C GLY A 129 6.27 -6.51 1.19
N ALA A 130 4.95 -6.35 1.35
CA ALA A 130 3.95 -7.08 0.57
C ALA A 130 4.06 -6.79 -0.93
N HIS A 131 4.23 -5.52 -1.30
CA HIS A 131 4.46 -5.13 -2.70
C HIS A 131 5.84 -5.52 -3.23
N GLU A 132 6.90 -5.47 -2.41
CA GLU A 132 8.23 -5.95 -2.78
C GLU A 132 8.21 -7.45 -3.09
N LEU A 133 7.55 -8.24 -2.24
CA LEU A 133 7.41 -9.68 -2.46
C LEU A 133 6.62 -9.97 -3.75
N ALA A 134 5.50 -9.30 -3.97
CA ALA A 134 4.69 -9.44 -5.18
C ALA A 134 5.44 -8.99 -6.45
N ALA A 135 6.37 -8.05 -6.34
CA ALA A 135 7.23 -7.59 -7.43
C ALA A 135 8.45 -8.51 -7.69
N GLY A 136 8.62 -9.58 -6.91
CA GLY A 136 9.76 -10.50 -7.05
C GLY A 136 11.05 -10.01 -6.39
N HIS A 137 10.95 -9.16 -5.38
CA HIS A 137 12.07 -8.64 -4.57
C HIS A 137 12.06 -9.23 -3.15
N PRO A 138 12.25 -10.57 -3.00
CA PRO A 138 12.04 -11.21 -1.70
C PRO A 138 13.08 -10.84 -0.64
N VAL A 139 14.28 -10.42 -1.02
CA VAL A 139 15.33 -9.99 -0.06
C VAL A 139 14.93 -8.67 0.59
N GLU A 140 14.50 -7.70 -0.21
CA GLU A 140 14.00 -6.40 0.24
C GLU A 140 12.74 -6.59 1.09
N ALA A 141 11.81 -7.42 0.61
CA ALA A 141 10.58 -7.75 1.34
C ALA A 141 10.85 -8.29 2.74
N ALA A 142 11.82 -9.21 2.89
CA ALA A 142 12.19 -9.74 4.20
C ALA A 142 12.69 -8.64 5.15
N GLY A 143 13.44 -7.66 4.62
CA GLY A 143 13.86 -6.49 5.39
C GLY A 143 12.69 -5.60 5.84
N SER A 144 11.76 -5.32 4.93
CA SER A 144 10.56 -4.53 5.23
C SER A 144 9.65 -5.21 6.25
N PHE A 145 9.43 -6.53 6.15
CA PHE A 145 8.64 -7.28 7.12
C PHE A 145 9.33 -7.35 8.49
N ARG A 146 10.66 -7.45 8.54
CA ARG A 146 11.38 -7.39 9.82
C ARG A 146 11.16 -6.05 10.51
N LEU A 147 11.29 -4.92 9.81
CA LEU A 147 11.01 -3.60 10.36
C LEU A 147 9.54 -3.47 10.82
N ALA A 148 8.61 -4.05 10.06
CA ALA A 148 7.21 -4.10 10.48
C ALA A 148 7.03 -4.84 11.81
N ALA A 149 7.66 -6.00 11.98
CA ALA A 149 7.60 -6.78 13.21
C ALA A 149 8.22 -6.02 14.40
N ASP A 150 9.36 -5.37 14.20
CA ASP A 150 10.05 -4.62 15.24
C ASP A 150 9.18 -3.43 15.73
N HIS A 151 8.55 -2.69 14.81
CA HIS A 151 7.62 -1.62 15.15
C HIS A 151 6.32 -2.14 15.80
N ALA A 152 5.77 -3.27 15.34
CA ALA A 152 4.60 -3.87 15.98
C ALA A 152 4.89 -4.28 17.43
N ALA A 153 6.07 -4.85 17.68
CA ALA A 153 6.50 -5.19 19.03
C ALA A 153 6.67 -3.95 19.93
N GLN A 154 7.18 -2.83 19.39
CA GLN A 154 7.28 -1.56 20.11
C GLN A 154 5.91 -0.95 20.41
N ALA A 155 4.91 -1.21 19.56
CA ALA A 155 3.53 -0.76 19.73
C ALA A 155 2.71 -1.66 20.68
N ASP A 156 3.29 -2.75 21.21
CA ASP A 156 2.60 -3.79 22.00
C ASP A 156 1.45 -4.46 21.22
N GLU A 157 1.68 -4.73 19.93
CA GLU A 157 0.74 -5.36 19.01
C GLU A 157 1.25 -6.74 18.55
N PRO A 158 1.17 -7.77 19.41
CA PRO A 158 1.79 -9.07 19.16
C PRO A 158 1.23 -9.78 17.93
N ALA A 159 -0.05 -9.61 17.60
CA ALA A 159 -0.64 -10.25 16.43
C ALA A 159 -0.09 -9.67 15.12
N GLU A 160 0.14 -8.37 15.04
CA GLU A 160 0.78 -7.73 13.89
C GLU A 160 2.27 -8.09 13.80
N ALA A 161 2.96 -8.22 14.93
CA ALA A 161 4.34 -8.68 14.95
C ALA A 161 4.46 -10.11 14.40
N GLU A 162 3.65 -11.05 14.87
CA GLU A 162 3.63 -12.44 14.39
C GLU A 162 3.28 -12.53 12.89
N LEU A 163 2.30 -11.76 12.44
CA LEU A 163 1.96 -11.67 11.01
C LEU A 163 3.16 -11.23 10.18
N ALA A 164 3.84 -10.17 10.60
CA ALA A 164 5.00 -9.65 9.90
C ALA A 164 6.17 -10.67 9.89
N LEU A 165 6.41 -11.38 10.99
CA LEU A 165 7.43 -12.45 11.06
C LEU A 165 7.09 -13.62 10.14
N ALA A 166 5.82 -13.99 10.01
CA ALA A 166 5.38 -15.04 9.08
C ALA A 166 5.67 -14.65 7.64
N PHE A 167 5.39 -13.40 7.25
CA PHE A 167 5.72 -12.89 5.92
C PHE A 167 7.22 -12.71 5.70
N GLU A 168 8.00 -12.34 6.72
CA GLU A 168 9.46 -12.36 6.65
C GLU A 168 9.99 -13.75 6.31
N ALA A 169 9.48 -14.80 7.00
CA ALA A 169 9.87 -16.17 6.75
C ALA A 169 9.52 -16.63 5.32
N LEU A 170 8.33 -16.26 4.84
CA LEU A 170 7.91 -16.52 3.46
C LEU A 170 8.84 -15.83 2.45
N ALA A 171 9.17 -14.57 2.67
CA ALA A 171 10.07 -13.82 1.79
C ALA A 171 11.49 -14.41 1.78
N ARG A 172 12.03 -14.82 2.93
CA ARG A 172 13.32 -15.51 3.03
C ARG A 172 13.32 -16.85 2.30
N HIS A 173 12.23 -17.62 2.40
CA HIS A 173 12.08 -18.87 1.66
C HIS A 173 12.09 -18.62 0.15
N ALA A 174 11.34 -17.62 -0.34
CA ALA A 174 11.33 -17.24 -1.74
C ALA A 174 12.71 -16.78 -2.24
N ALA A 175 13.44 -16.02 -1.43
CA ALA A 175 14.81 -15.60 -1.75
C ALA A 175 15.76 -16.79 -1.89
N ALA A 176 15.69 -17.77 -0.98
CA ALA A 176 16.50 -18.99 -1.04
C ALA A 176 16.18 -19.83 -2.28
N ALA A 177 14.91 -20.02 -2.60
CA ALA A 177 14.47 -20.73 -3.80
C ALA A 177 14.98 -20.06 -5.09
N SER A 178 14.94 -18.73 -5.16
CA SER A 178 15.47 -17.97 -6.30
C SER A 178 16.98 -18.09 -6.49
N THR A 179 17.71 -18.40 -5.41
CA THR A 179 19.18 -18.54 -5.44
C THR A 179 19.59 -19.95 -5.87
N THR A 180 18.77 -20.98 -5.61
CA THR A 180 19.07 -22.38 -5.94
C THR A 180 18.67 -22.74 -7.37
N ALA A 181 17.62 -22.14 -7.91
CA ALA A 181 17.12 -22.44 -9.26
C ALA A 181 18.21 -22.39 -10.38
N PRO A 182 19.11 -21.37 -10.46
CA PRO A 182 20.16 -21.36 -11.46
C PRO A 182 21.19 -22.48 -11.29
N LEU A 183 21.46 -22.90 -10.05
CA LEU A 183 22.36 -24.01 -9.75
C LEU A 183 21.74 -25.34 -10.16
N ASP A 184 20.48 -25.56 -9.85
CA ASP A 184 19.74 -26.77 -10.22
C ASP A 184 19.64 -26.92 -11.74
N GLU A 185 19.39 -25.83 -12.47
CA GLU A 185 19.42 -25.82 -13.93
C GLU A 185 20.82 -26.14 -14.51
N ALA A 186 21.88 -25.60 -13.91
CA ALA A 186 23.25 -25.88 -14.32
C ALA A 186 23.63 -27.35 -14.07
N LEU A 187 23.22 -27.90 -12.93
CA LEU A 187 23.44 -29.33 -12.59
C LEU A 187 22.65 -30.24 -13.52
N ALA A 188 21.40 -29.89 -13.87
CA ALA A 188 20.61 -30.64 -14.83
C ALA A 188 21.28 -30.67 -16.21
N ARG A 189 21.78 -29.55 -16.70
CA ARG A 189 22.51 -29.48 -17.98
C ARG A 189 23.83 -30.31 -17.97
N LEU A 190 24.51 -30.34 -16.83
CA LEU A 190 25.72 -31.14 -16.67
C LEU A 190 25.42 -32.66 -16.66
N ALA A 191 24.25 -33.04 -16.16
CA ALA A 191 23.81 -34.45 -16.14
C ALA A 191 23.39 -34.99 -17.53
N GLU A 192 23.18 -34.12 -18.50
CA GLU A 192 22.83 -34.47 -19.91
C GLU A 192 24.07 -34.62 -20.81
N LEU A 193 25.28 -34.27 -20.30
CA LEU A 193 26.57 -34.45 -21.00
C LEU A 193 27.23 -35.80 -20.70
#